data_bd69a2a2ce63e13c8e016635107ad7eb
#
_entry.id   bd69a2a2ce63e13c8e016635107ad7eb
#
_cell.length_a   1.000
_cell.length_b   1.000
_cell.length_c   1.000
_cell.angle_alpha   90.00
_cell.angle_beta   90.00
_cell.angle_gamma   90.00
#
_symmetry.space_group_name_H-M   'P 1'
#
loop_
_entity.id
_entity.type
_entity.pdbx_description
1 polymer ?
#
loop_
_entity_poly.entity_id
_entity_poly.type
_entity_poly.pdbx_seq_one_letter_code
_entity_poly.pdbx_strand_id
1 'polypeptide(L)'
;MRSRGLLVASAALTVLCVAACSPDLALPGPTSQPHPAAATTAPGAQQAPAQPPAQPAFRASVTALGSSWRWRLRHTWHPGCPQPLSGLTLIRMTYWGFDQRAHTGELIVNAAVTKKIIKVFSVLYRARYQIHRMVLPDVYQGSDPRSTNADNTSAFNCRLVDGTNDWSMHAYGLAVDINPCENVYIENGYIDPPRCKANADRSRHVPGLIHAGGLVTRAFATVGWGWGGSWVTPKDYQHFSSNGH
;
A
#
# COMPACT_ATOMS: atom_id res chain seq x y z
N MET A 1 -0.01 47.99 30.71
CA MET A 1 0.61 47.72 32.02
C MET A 1 1.54 46.50 31.93
N ARG A 2 2.82 46.80 32.14
CA ARG A 2 3.94 45.95 32.60
C ARG A 2 4.20 44.57 31.96
N SER A 3 5.20 44.59 31.12
CA SER A 3 6.26 43.65 30.80
C SER A 3 6.75 42.79 32.02
N ARG A 4 7.08 41.53 31.74
CA ARG A 4 8.20 40.84 32.43
C ARG A 4 8.79 39.81 31.48
N GLY A 5 10.01 40.06 31.04
CA GLY A 5 10.88 39.11 30.38
C GLY A 5 11.51 38.15 31.39
N LEU A 6 11.87 36.97 30.89
CA LEU A 6 12.77 36.08 31.63
C LEU A 6 13.89 35.62 30.69
N LEU A 7 15.11 36.08 31.02
CA LEU A 7 16.38 35.61 30.47
C LEU A 7 16.70 34.23 31.06
N VAL A 8 17.17 33.31 30.26
CA VAL A 8 17.86 32.10 30.69
C VAL A 8 19.25 32.04 30.05
N ALA A 9 20.23 31.97 30.94
CA ALA A 9 21.67 32.03 30.63
C ALA A 9 22.20 30.69 30.10
N SER A 10 23.11 30.80 29.14
CA SER A 10 23.96 29.70 28.63
C SER A 10 25.13 29.45 29.59
N ALA A 11 25.36 28.18 29.96
CA ALA A 11 26.59 27.75 30.65
C ALA A 11 27.44 26.93 29.64
N ALA A 12 28.60 27.46 29.33
CA ALA A 12 29.64 26.75 28.57
C ALA A 12 30.51 25.92 29.53
N LEU A 13 30.68 24.64 29.21
CA LEU A 13 31.57 23.74 29.96
C LEU A 13 32.86 23.52 29.16
N THR A 14 33.96 24.06 29.71
CA THR A 14 35.33 23.93 29.14
C THR A 14 35.96 22.66 29.74
N VAL A 15 36.42 21.74 28.92
CA VAL A 15 37.19 20.56 29.33
C VAL A 15 38.67 20.83 29.11
N LEU A 16 39.46 20.78 30.18
CA LEU A 16 40.90 20.93 30.22
C LEU A 16 41.54 19.56 29.91
N CYS A 17 42.43 19.49 28.90
CA CYS A 17 43.35 18.37 28.70
C CYS A 17 44.60 18.56 29.51
N VAL A 18 44.91 17.60 30.38
CA VAL A 18 46.21 17.52 31.09
C VAL A 18 47.04 16.44 30.43
N ALA A 19 48.18 16.82 29.93
CA ALA A 19 49.25 15.92 29.41
C ALA A 19 50.17 15.50 30.55
N ALA A 20 50.37 14.18 30.73
CA ALA A 20 51.35 13.64 31.67
C ALA A 20 52.50 12.99 30.90
N CYS A 21 53.70 13.48 31.08
CA CYS A 21 54.97 12.88 30.65
C CYS A 21 55.39 11.79 31.63
N SER A 22 55.87 10.65 31.10
CA SER A 22 56.53 9.59 31.88
C SER A 22 57.93 9.31 31.32
N PRO A 23 58.92 9.00 32.17
CA PRO A 23 60.30 8.84 31.73
C PRO A 23 60.69 7.44 31.28
N ASP A 24 61.67 7.40 30.40
CA ASP A 24 62.31 6.22 29.85
C ASP A 24 62.95 5.30 30.88
N LEU A 25 62.76 3.99 30.75
CA LEU A 25 63.55 2.93 31.37
C LEU A 25 64.04 1.98 30.29
N ALA A 26 65.40 1.90 30.15
CA ALA A 26 66.12 1.05 29.21
C ALA A 26 65.96 -0.43 29.55
N LEU A 27 65.77 -1.27 28.53
CA LEU A 27 65.73 -2.73 28.60
C LEU A 27 66.99 -3.38 27.99
N PRO A 28 67.46 -4.56 28.50
CA PRO A 28 68.55 -5.31 27.91
C PRO A 28 68.06 -6.12 26.68
N GLY A 29 69.04 -6.34 25.76
CA GLY A 29 68.86 -6.88 24.42
C GLY A 29 68.39 -8.32 24.29
N PRO A 30 67.97 -8.71 23.06
CA PRO A 30 67.19 -9.93 22.81
C PRO A 30 68.06 -11.18 22.61
N THR A 31 67.66 -12.28 23.22
CA THR A 31 68.05 -13.64 22.88
C THR A 31 67.25 -14.16 21.70
N SER A 32 67.93 -14.58 20.64
CA SER A 32 67.32 -15.14 19.43
C SER A 32 66.73 -16.53 19.70
N GLN A 33 65.44 -16.68 19.50
CA GLN A 33 64.77 -17.98 19.36
C GLN A 33 64.42 -18.25 17.91
N PRO A 34 64.47 -19.49 17.41
CA PRO A 34 64.10 -19.80 16.03
C PRO A 34 62.57 -19.71 15.81
N HIS A 35 62.21 -19.04 14.75
CA HIS A 35 60.78 -18.92 14.31
C HIS A 35 60.27 -20.25 13.77
N PRO A 36 59.06 -20.72 14.17
CA PRO A 36 58.35 -21.76 13.45
C PRO A 36 57.80 -21.19 12.12
N ALA A 37 57.90 -22.01 11.06
CA ALA A 37 57.45 -21.68 9.72
C ALA A 37 55.96 -21.24 9.71
N ALA A 38 55.71 -20.11 9.07
CA ALA A 38 54.35 -19.59 8.88
C ALA A 38 53.54 -20.58 8.00
N ALA A 39 52.48 -21.13 8.58
CA ALA A 39 51.46 -21.85 7.83
C ALA A 39 50.71 -20.85 6.94
N THR A 40 50.84 -21.03 5.63
CA THR A 40 50.07 -20.26 4.63
C THR A 40 48.59 -20.65 4.73
N THR A 41 47.80 -19.86 5.41
CA THR A 41 46.33 -19.98 5.38
C THR A 41 45.85 -19.61 3.99
N ALA A 42 45.24 -20.55 3.29
CA ALA A 42 44.57 -20.33 2.02
C ALA A 42 43.48 -19.23 2.19
N PRO A 43 43.26 -18.34 1.18
CA PRO A 43 42.22 -17.34 1.26
C PRO A 43 40.87 -18.03 1.43
N GLY A 44 40.18 -17.74 2.53
CA GLY A 44 38.84 -18.24 2.77
C GLY A 44 37.94 -17.85 1.61
N ALA A 45 37.30 -18.83 1.00
CA ALA A 45 36.29 -18.61 -0.02
C ALA A 45 35.18 -17.69 0.55
N GLN A 46 35.17 -16.45 0.12
CA GLN A 46 34.07 -15.53 0.43
C GLN A 46 32.76 -16.15 -0.11
N GLN A 47 31.92 -16.60 0.79
CA GLN A 47 30.57 -17.02 0.42
C GLN A 47 29.87 -15.84 -0.27
N ALA A 48 29.46 -16.06 -1.53
CA ALA A 48 28.63 -15.10 -2.25
C ALA A 48 27.40 -14.77 -1.38
N PRO A 49 26.97 -13.49 -1.32
CA PRO A 49 25.79 -13.11 -0.54
C PRO A 49 24.60 -13.96 -0.99
N ALA A 50 23.90 -14.56 -0.02
CA ALA A 50 22.73 -15.38 -0.28
C ALA A 50 21.72 -14.60 -1.15
N GLN A 51 21.33 -15.15 -2.29
CA GLN A 51 20.32 -14.54 -3.12
C GLN A 51 19.03 -14.35 -2.31
N PRO A 52 18.40 -13.17 -2.39
CA PRO A 52 17.10 -12.96 -1.74
C PRO A 52 16.12 -14.06 -2.17
N PRO A 53 15.29 -14.57 -1.26
CA PRO A 53 14.32 -15.62 -1.61
C PRO A 53 13.47 -15.17 -2.80
N ALA A 54 13.30 -16.10 -3.77
CA ALA A 54 12.54 -15.83 -4.98
C ALA A 54 11.13 -15.34 -4.63
N GLN A 55 10.72 -14.22 -5.24
CA GLN A 55 9.39 -13.66 -5.02
C GLN A 55 8.33 -14.68 -5.48
N PRO A 56 7.28 -14.97 -4.67
CA PRO A 56 6.17 -15.79 -5.12
C PRO A 56 5.58 -15.24 -6.43
N ALA A 57 5.21 -16.14 -7.34
CA ALA A 57 4.61 -15.73 -8.61
C ALA A 57 3.22 -15.11 -8.40
N PHE A 58 2.84 -14.13 -9.23
CA PHE A 58 1.45 -13.66 -9.29
C PHE A 58 0.53 -14.82 -9.68
N ARG A 59 -0.53 -15.00 -8.94
CA ARG A 59 -1.56 -15.99 -9.20
C ARG A 59 -2.93 -15.32 -9.19
N ALA A 60 -3.81 -15.74 -10.09
CA ALA A 60 -5.20 -15.32 -10.10
C ALA A 60 -6.09 -16.50 -10.50
N SER A 61 -7.22 -16.63 -9.83
CA SER A 61 -8.30 -17.55 -10.19
C SER A 61 -9.61 -16.79 -10.30
N VAL A 62 -10.50 -17.29 -11.16
CA VAL A 62 -11.78 -16.64 -11.47
C VAL A 62 -12.91 -17.64 -11.21
N THR A 63 -13.96 -17.18 -10.54
CA THR A 63 -15.18 -17.93 -10.30
C THR A 63 -16.36 -17.13 -10.80
N ALA A 64 -17.13 -17.66 -11.75
CA ALA A 64 -18.40 -17.07 -12.17
C ALA A 64 -19.41 -17.13 -11.01
N LEU A 65 -20.16 -16.06 -10.81
CA LEU A 65 -21.17 -16.02 -9.76
C LEU A 65 -22.52 -16.50 -10.28
N GLY A 66 -23.31 -17.05 -9.36
CA GLY A 66 -24.66 -17.51 -9.62
C GLY A 66 -25.53 -17.43 -8.38
N SER A 67 -26.72 -18.01 -8.39
CA SER A 67 -27.70 -17.93 -7.30
C SER A 67 -27.19 -18.44 -5.95
N SER A 68 -26.25 -19.40 -5.95
CA SER A 68 -25.60 -19.91 -4.74
C SER A 68 -24.79 -18.85 -3.97
N TRP A 69 -24.43 -17.74 -4.63
CA TRP A 69 -23.67 -16.68 -4.01
C TRP A 69 -24.54 -15.66 -3.23
N ARG A 70 -25.87 -15.72 -3.37
CA ARG A 70 -26.79 -14.78 -2.68
C ARG A 70 -26.56 -14.68 -1.18
N TRP A 71 -26.30 -15.80 -0.52
CA TRP A 71 -26.03 -15.79 0.92
C TRP A 71 -24.68 -15.13 1.26
N ARG A 72 -23.63 -15.43 0.50
CA ARG A 72 -22.31 -14.84 0.72
C ARG A 72 -22.29 -13.33 0.45
N LEU A 73 -23.11 -12.85 -0.49
CA LEU A 73 -23.18 -11.45 -0.91
C LEU A 73 -24.47 -10.77 -0.42
N ARG A 74 -25.08 -11.25 0.66
CA ARG A 74 -26.37 -10.76 1.15
C ARG A 74 -26.36 -9.31 1.61
N HIS A 75 -25.17 -8.73 1.82
CA HIS A 75 -25.00 -7.34 2.25
C HIS A 75 -24.60 -6.42 1.10
N THR A 76 -24.02 -6.97 0.03
CA THR A 76 -23.55 -6.19 -1.12
C THR A 76 -24.34 -6.44 -2.38
N TRP A 77 -25.20 -7.47 -2.42
CA TRP A 77 -26.08 -7.75 -3.54
C TRP A 77 -27.51 -8.06 -3.08
N HIS A 78 -28.49 -7.46 -3.74
CA HIS A 78 -29.92 -7.73 -3.52
C HIS A 78 -30.70 -7.68 -4.87
N PRO A 79 -31.94 -8.22 -4.94
CA PRO A 79 -32.82 -7.96 -6.08
C PRO A 79 -32.99 -6.47 -6.28
N GLY A 80 -32.90 -6.00 -7.53
CA GLY A 80 -32.94 -4.58 -7.87
C GLY A 80 -31.58 -3.96 -8.13
N CYS A 81 -30.46 -4.65 -7.79
CA CYS A 81 -29.11 -4.22 -8.24
C CYS A 81 -29.06 -4.15 -9.77
N PRO A 82 -28.37 -3.15 -10.36
CA PRO A 82 -28.27 -2.99 -11.80
C PRO A 82 -27.51 -4.14 -12.47
N GLN A 83 -26.64 -4.83 -11.72
CA GLN A 83 -25.87 -5.96 -12.21
C GLN A 83 -26.37 -7.27 -11.58
N PRO A 84 -26.86 -8.25 -12.37
CA PRO A 84 -27.23 -9.56 -11.84
C PRO A 84 -25.98 -10.37 -11.43
N LEU A 85 -26.12 -11.30 -10.48
CA LEU A 85 -25.02 -12.16 -10.04
C LEU A 85 -24.34 -12.90 -11.19
N SER A 86 -25.10 -13.37 -12.17
CA SER A 86 -24.59 -14.06 -13.37
C SER A 86 -23.68 -13.20 -14.25
N GLY A 87 -23.75 -11.88 -14.10
CA GLY A 87 -22.90 -10.92 -14.78
C GLY A 87 -21.65 -10.53 -13.99
N LEU A 88 -21.43 -11.15 -12.82
CA LEU A 88 -20.31 -10.86 -11.92
C LEU A 88 -19.37 -12.07 -11.83
N THR A 89 -18.09 -11.79 -11.54
CA THR A 89 -17.07 -12.80 -11.25
C THR A 89 -16.31 -12.45 -9.98
N LEU A 90 -15.99 -13.46 -9.18
CA LEU A 90 -14.99 -13.36 -8.13
C LEU A 90 -13.62 -13.58 -8.73
N ILE A 91 -12.69 -12.68 -8.44
CA ILE A 91 -11.27 -12.86 -8.68
C ILE A 91 -10.59 -13.06 -7.32
N ARG A 92 -9.90 -14.20 -7.14
CA ARG A 92 -8.94 -14.39 -6.06
C ARG A 92 -7.55 -14.25 -6.63
N MET A 93 -6.75 -13.31 -6.11
CA MET A 93 -5.44 -13.03 -6.67
C MET A 93 -4.43 -12.62 -5.60
N THR A 94 -3.16 -12.84 -5.93
CA THR A 94 -2.07 -12.38 -5.06
C THR A 94 -1.91 -10.87 -5.15
N TYR A 95 -1.66 -10.22 -3.99
CA TYR A 95 -1.24 -8.84 -3.89
C TYR A 95 -0.05 -8.70 -2.95
N TRP A 96 0.68 -7.61 -3.02
CA TRP A 96 1.82 -7.31 -2.17
C TRP A 96 1.36 -6.46 -1.00
N GLY A 97 1.57 -6.93 0.24
CA GLY A 97 1.13 -6.26 1.45
C GLY A 97 2.09 -5.18 1.95
N PHE A 98 1.62 -4.35 2.88
CA PHE A 98 2.46 -3.36 3.57
C PHE A 98 3.53 -4.00 4.46
N ASP A 99 3.34 -5.25 4.86
CA ASP A 99 4.33 -6.08 5.55
C ASP A 99 5.40 -6.67 4.60
N GLN A 100 5.39 -6.23 3.34
CA GLN A 100 6.31 -6.69 2.28
C GLN A 100 6.22 -8.19 2.01
N ARG A 101 5.03 -8.76 2.14
CA ARG A 101 4.72 -10.16 1.85
C ARG A 101 3.63 -10.29 0.81
N ALA A 102 3.60 -11.43 0.14
CA ALA A 102 2.53 -11.79 -0.77
C ALA A 102 1.32 -12.31 0.02
N HIS A 103 0.15 -11.76 -0.27
CA HIS A 103 -1.14 -12.16 0.27
C HIS A 103 -2.07 -12.59 -0.84
N THR A 104 -3.18 -13.23 -0.48
CA THR A 104 -4.29 -13.50 -1.40
C THR A 104 -5.49 -12.65 -1.00
N GLY A 105 -6.05 -11.92 -1.96
CA GLY A 105 -7.26 -11.12 -1.77
C GLY A 105 -8.37 -11.51 -2.73
N GLU A 106 -9.54 -10.90 -2.52
CA GLU A 106 -10.75 -11.15 -3.28
C GLU A 106 -11.37 -9.84 -3.78
N LEU A 107 -11.69 -9.79 -5.07
CA LEU A 107 -12.52 -8.74 -5.67
C LEU A 107 -13.65 -9.38 -6.46
N ILE A 108 -14.83 -8.78 -6.42
CA ILE A 108 -15.92 -9.10 -7.35
C ILE A 108 -16.02 -7.96 -8.35
N VAL A 109 -16.02 -8.31 -9.62
CA VAL A 109 -16.12 -7.35 -10.72
C VAL A 109 -17.09 -7.85 -11.79
N ASN A 110 -17.52 -6.97 -12.67
CA ASN A 110 -18.25 -7.34 -13.86
C ASN A 110 -17.46 -8.35 -14.70
N ALA A 111 -18.13 -9.39 -15.17
CA ALA A 111 -17.51 -10.46 -15.94
C ALA A 111 -16.76 -9.94 -17.19
N ALA A 112 -17.28 -8.88 -17.84
CA ALA A 112 -16.67 -8.29 -19.03
C ALA A 112 -15.31 -7.64 -18.78
N VAL A 113 -15.01 -7.24 -17.54
CA VAL A 113 -13.75 -6.56 -17.20
C VAL A 113 -12.76 -7.41 -16.42
N THR A 114 -13.11 -8.67 -16.11
CA THR A 114 -12.29 -9.59 -15.29
C THR A 114 -10.83 -9.66 -15.76
N LYS A 115 -10.60 -9.88 -17.07
CA LYS A 115 -9.24 -9.96 -17.62
C LYS A 115 -8.48 -8.64 -17.50
N LYS A 116 -9.18 -7.50 -17.64
CA LYS A 116 -8.60 -6.17 -17.49
C LYS A 116 -8.09 -5.96 -16.06
N ILE A 117 -8.90 -6.30 -15.06
CA ILE A 117 -8.55 -6.16 -13.64
C ILE A 117 -7.38 -7.08 -13.26
N ILE A 118 -7.39 -8.34 -13.68
CA ILE A 118 -6.27 -9.26 -13.47
C ILE A 118 -4.98 -8.68 -14.08
N LYS A 119 -5.04 -8.12 -15.30
CA LYS A 119 -3.89 -7.48 -15.94
C LYS A 119 -3.34 -6.33 -15.08
N VAL A 120 -4.20 -5.43 -14.62
CA VAL A 120 -3.81 -4.30 -13.74
C VAL A 120 -3.11 -4.82 -12.50
N PHE A 121 -3.78 -5.69 -11.72
CA PHE A 121 -3.21 -6.19 -10.46
C PHE A 121 -1.94 -7.01 -10.65
N SER A 122 -1.76 -7.68 -11.80
CA SER A 122 -0.50 -8.36 -12.13
C SER A 122 0.67 -7.37 -12.32
N VAL A 123 0.39 -6.18 -12.87
CA VAL A 123 1.38 -5.09 -12.98
C VAL A 123 1.74 -4.56 -11.60
N LEU A 124 0.72 -4.26 -10.77
CA LEU A 124 0.91 -3.77 -9.40
C LEU A 124 1.72 -4.75 -8.55
N TYR A 125 1.39 -6.05 -8.62
CA TYR A 125 2.09 -7.10 -7.89
C TYR A 125 3.57 -7.20 -8.28
N ARG A 126 3.88 -7.23 -9.58
CA ARG A 126 5.26 -7.29 -10.08
C ARG A 126 6.10 -6.09 -9.65
N ALA A 127 5.47 -4.93 -9.57
CA ALA A 127 6.10 -3.70 -9.09
C ALA A 127 6.14 -3.59 -7.55
N ARG A 128 5.64 -4.60 -6.83
CA ARG A 128 5.52 -4.60 -5.36
C ARG A 128 4.74 -3.40 -4.82
N TYR A 129 3.73 -2.94 -5.58
CA TYR A 129 2.83 -1.91 -5.08
C TYR A 129 2.05 -2.47 -3.88
N GLN A 130 2.15 -1.80 -2.75
CA GLN A 130 1.60 -2.28 -1.50
C GLN A 130 0.11 -1.98 -1.39
N ILE A 131 -0.66 -3.01 -1.05
CA ILE A 131 -2.10 -2.95 -0.78
C ILE A 131 -2.29 -3.38 0.68
N HIS A 132 -3.04 -2.58 1.45
CA HIS A 132 -3.24 -2.85 2.86
C HIS A 132 -4.12 -4.09 3.07
N ARG A 133 -5.26 -4.13 2.40
CA ARG A 133 -6.25 -5.21 2.50
C ARG A 133 -7.05 -5.33 1.21
N MET A 134 -7.53 -6.52 0.90
CA MET A 134 -8.37 -6.78 -0.28
C MET A 134 -9.34 -7.91 0.03
N VAL A 135 -10.49 -7.57 0.62
CA VAL A 135 -11.58 -8.50 0.98
C VAL A 135 -12.92 -7.98 0.48
N LEU A 136 -13.91 -8.86 0.37
CA LEU A 136 -15.25 -8.46 -0.08
C LEU A 136 -15.91 -7.51 0.96
N PRO A 137 -16.64 -6.46 0.52
CA PRO A 137 -17.31 -5.53 1.43
C PRO A 137 -18.39 -6.17 2.30
N ASP A 138 -18.84 -7.39 1.99
CA ASP A 138 -19.71 -8.18 2.85
C ASP A 138 -19.12 -8.42 4.25
N VAL A 139 -17.80 -8.46 4.40
CA VAL A 139 -17.10 -8.53 5.70
C VAL A 139 -17.46 -7.31 6.57
N TYR A 140 -17.77 -6.18 5.95
CA TYR A 140 -18.20 -4.95 6.58
C TYR A 140 -19.71 -4.74 6.51
N GLN A 141 -20.48 -5.80 6.24
CA GLN A 141 -21.94 -5.77 6.07
C GLN A 141 -22.37 -4.83 4.95
N GLY A 142 -21.60 -4.75 3.86
CA GLY A 142 -21.88 -3.88 2.72
C GLY A 142 -21.70 -2.38 3.00
N SER A 143 -21.30 -1.99 4.21
CA SER A 143 -21.06 -0.60 4.58
C SER A 143 -19.80 -0.06 3.94
N ASP A 144 -19.98 0.90 3.03
CA ASP A 144 -18.87 1.60 2.37
C ASP A 144 -17.99 2.35 3.38
N PRO A 145 -18.53 3.16 4.32
CA PRO A 145 -17.69 3.83 5.31
C PRO A 145 -16.89 2.87 6.20
N ARG A 146 -17.44 1.69 6.54
CA ARG A 146 -16.68 0.69 7.31
C ARG A 146 -15.57 0.04 6.50
N SER A 147 -15.82 -0.26 5.22
CA SER A 147 -14.82 -0.78 4.29
C SER A 147 -13.68 0.23 4.08
N THR A 148 -14.02 1.49 3.79
CA THR A 148 -13.11 2.61 3.62
C THR A 148 -12.28 2.87 4.88
N ASN A 149 -12.92 2.90 6.05
CA ASN A 149 -12.23 3.03 7.34
C ASN A 149 -11.32 1.83 7.67
N ALA A 150 -11.57 0.65 7.14
CA ALA A 150 -10.69 -0.50 7.29
C ALA A 150 -9.53 -0.51 6.28
N ASP A 151 -9.39 0.52 5.46
CA ASP A 151 -8.41 0.63 4.38
C ASP A 151 -8.49 -0.57 3.43
N ASN A 152 -9.71 -0.89 3.00
CA ASN A 152 -9.99 -2.06 2.21
C ASN A 152 -10.06 -1.72 0.71
N THR A 153 -9.14 -2.24 -0.08
CA THR A 153 -9.26 -2.25 -1.54
C THR A 153 -10.46 -3.10 -1.93
N SER A 154 -11.43 -2.52 -2.63
CA SER A 154 -12.71 -3.15 -2.94
C SER A 154 -13.20 -2.81 -4.35
N ALA A 155 -14.22 -3.55 -4.82
CA ALA A 155 -14.80 -3.33 -6.14
C ALA A 155 -16.33 -3.32 -6.08
N PHE A 156 -16.99 -4.47 -6.27
CA PHE A 156 -18.45 -4.54 -6.29
C PHE A 156 -19.08 -4.23 -4.94
N ASN A 157 -20.00 -3.29 -4.93
CA ASN A 157 -20.92 -2.99 -3.83
C ASN A 157 -22.18 -2.35 -4.42
N CYS A 158 -23.34 -3.02 -4.31
CA CYS A 158 -24.59 -2.55 -4.87
C CYS A 158 -25.16 -1.41 -4.01
N ARG A 159 -24.76 -0.19 -4.31
CA ARG A 159 -25.22 1.02 -3.62
C ARG A 159 -25.42 2.18 -4.60
N LEU A 160 -26.19 3.15 -4.19
CA LEU A 160 -26.28 4.42 -4.89
C LEU A 160 -25.03 5.27 -4.59
N VAL A 161 -24.81 6.28 -5.39
CA VAL A 161 -23.92 7.39 -5.05
C VAL A 161 -24.56 8.18 -3.93
N ASP A 162 -23.82 8.50 -2.88
CA ASP A 162 -24.34 9.17 -1.70
C ASP A 162 -25.05 10.49 -2.05
N GLY A 163 -26.25 10.67 -1.50
CA GLY A 163 -27.06 11.86 -1.74
C GLY A 163 -27.76 11.92 -3.10
N THR A 164 -27.69 10.85 -3.91
CA THR A 164 -28.32 10.77 -5.25
C THR A 164 -29.23 9.56 -5.40
N ASN A 165 -29.92 9.47 -6.52
CA ASN A 165 -30.66 8.28 -6.95
C ASN A 165 -29.91 7.48 -8.04
N ASP A 166 -28.69 7.83 -8.31
CA ASP A 166 -27.87 7.18 -9.35
C ASP A 166 -27.09 6.02 -8.77
N TRP A 167 -27.01 4.92 -9.52
CA TRP A 167 -26.18 3.78 -9.13
C TRP A 167 -24.69 4.13 -9.24
N SER A 168 -23.95 3.86 -8.18
CA SER A 168 -22.48 3.91 -8.22
C SER A 168 -21.92 2.92 -9.25
N MET A 169 -20.78 3.23 -9.86
CA MET A 169 -20.07 2.30 -10.74
C MET A 169 -19.67 1.01 -10.02
N HIS A 170 -19.54 1.05 -8.69
CA HIS A 170 -19.38 -0.13 -7.85
C HIS A 170 -20.57 -1.09 -7.95
N ALA A 171 -21.80 -0.57 -8.09
CA ALA A 171 -23.00 -1.39 -8.23
C ALA A 171 -23.05 -2.19 -9.55
N TYR A 172 -22.30 -1.74 -10.55
CA TYR A 172 -22.10 -2.46 -11.81
C TYR A 172 -20.90 -3.39 -11.81
N GLY A 173 -20.05 -3.37 -10.76
CA GLY A 173 -18.76 -4.06 -10.73
C GLY A 173 -17.75 -3.47 -11.72
N LEU A 174 -17.89 -2.18 -12.04
CA LEU A 174 -17.11 -1.43 -13.02
C LEU A 174 -16.24 -0.33 -12.37
N ALA A 175 -16.06 -0.39 -11.05
CA ALA A 175 -15.15 0.46 -10.29
C ALA A 175 -14.31 -0.37 -9.31
N VAL A 176 -13.16 0.18 -8.94
CA VAL A 176 -12.24 -0.36 -7.92
C VAL A 176 -11.68 0.80 -7.12
N ASP A 177 -11.75 0.68 -5.79
CA ASP A 177 -11.08 1.58 -4.85
C ASP A 177 -9.83 0.90 -4.29
N ILE A 178 -8.71 1.61 -4.26
CA ILE A 178 -7.42 1.08 -3.82
C ILE A 178 -6.89 1.89 -2.64
N ASN A 179 -6.61 1.21 -1.53
CA ASN A 179 -6.02 1.78 -0.32
C ASN A 179 -6.70 3.11 0.07
N PRO A 180 -7.94 3.07 0.55
CA PRO A 180 -8.71 4.29 0.86
C PRO A 180 -8.00 5.22 1.86
N CYS A 181 -7.21 4.67 2.76
CA CYS A 181 -6.48 5.48 3.74
C CYS A 181 -5.34 6.25 3.09
N GLU A 182 -4.57 5.65 2.22
CA GLU A 182 -3.52 6.33 1.47
C GLU A 182 -4.12 7.25 0.40
N ASN A 183 -5.32 6.95 -0.08
CA ASN A 183 -5.94 7.60 -1.23
C ASN A 183 -7.34 8.13 -0.87
N VAL A 184 -7.33 9.13 0.01
CA VAL A 184 -8.56 9.69 0.60
C VAL A 184 -9.48 10.32 -0.44
N TYR A 185 -10.80 10.27 -0.15
CA TYR A 185 -11.80 11.10 -0.80
C TYR A 185 -11.79 12.51 -0.21
N ILE A 186 -11.96 13.55 -1.04
CA ILE A 186 -11.99 14.96 -0.61
C ILE A 186 -13.09 15.70 -1.33
N GLU A 187 -14.03 16.29 -0.57
CA GLU A 187 -15.07 17.15 -1.09
C GLU A 187 -15.40 18.28 -0.11
N ASN A 188 -15.37 19.53 -0.58
CA ASN A 188 -15.75 20.71 0.21
C ASN A 188 -15.10 20.79 1.61
N GLY A 189 -13.83 20.32 1.73
CA GLY A 189 -13.11 20.27 3.00
C GLY A 189 -13.39 19.02 3.83
N TYR A 190 -14.38 18.20 3.47
CA TYR A 190 -14.57 16.87 4.05
C TYR A 190 -13.53 15.91 3.49
N ILE A 191 -12.95 15.06 4.36
CA ILE A 191 -11.95 14.05 4.00
C ILE A 191 -12.39 12.71 4.56
N ASP A 192 -12.47 11.69 3.70
CA ASP A 192 -12.80 10.33 4.09
C ASP A 192 -11.69 9.35 3.65
N PRO A 193 -11.21 8.49 4.56
CA PRO A 193 -11.50 8.41 6.00
C PRO A 193 -10.79 9.55 6.79
N PRO A 194 -11.47 10.16 7.78
CA PRO A 194 -10.95 11.35 8.50
C PRO A 194 -9.63 11.09 9.22
N ARG A 195 -9.40 9.86 9.70
CA ARG A 195 -8.16 9.46 10.38
C ARG A 195 -6.93 9.49 9.46
N CYS A 196 -7.15 9.48 8.15
CA CYS A 196 -6.12 9.46 7.12
C CYS A 196 -5.90 10.82 6.45
N LYS A 197 -6.41 11.92 7.04
CA LYS A 197 -6.37 13.28 6.49
C LYS A 197 -4.97 13.77 6.08
N ALA A 198 -3.91 13.26 6.69
CA ALA A 198 -2.55 13.58 6.31
C ALA A 198 -2.22 13.18 4.85
N ASN A 199 -2.93 12.21 4.28
CA ASN A 199 -2.76 11.74 2.91
C ASN A 199 -3.51 12.60 1.88
N ALA A 200 -4.23 13.63 2.31
CA ALA A 200 -4.70 14.70 1.44
C ALA A 200 -3.54 15.52 0.86
N ASP A 201 -2.41 15.57 1.56
CA ASP A 201 -1.16 16.11 1.02
C ASP A 201 -0.55 15.13 0.01
N ARG A 202 -0.78 15.39 -1.28
CA ARG A 202 -0.34 14.55 -2.40
C ARG A 202 1.13 14.75 -2.78
N SER A 203 1.87 15.63 -2.10
CA SER A 203 3.33 15.73 -2.22
C SER A 203 4.07 14.63 -1.48
N ARG A 204 3.40 13.94 -0.56
CA ARG A 204 3.97 12.83 0.21
C ARG A 204 4.31 11.64 -0.68
N HIS A 205 5.39 10.94 -0.33
CA HIS A 205 5.83 9.70 -0.97
C HIS A 205 5.82 8.57 0.04
N VAL A 206 4.63 8.04 0.33
CA VAL A 206 4.44 6.89 1.23
C VAL A 206 3.98 5.67 0.43
N PRO A 207 4.27 4.45 0.92
CA PRO A 207 3.77 3.22 0.29
C PRO A 207 2.24 3.27 0.12
N GLY A 208 1.74 2.73 -0.98
CA GLY A 208 0.29 2.66 -1.24
C GLY A 208 -0.35 3.95 -1.75
N LEU A 209 0.38 5.08 -1.79
CA LEU A 209 -0.13 6.35 -2.32
C LEU A 209 -0.16 6.32 -3.86
N ILE A 210 -1.25 6.82 -4.45
CA ILE A 210 -1.45 6.90 -5.91
C ILE A 210 -1.15 8.31 -6.37
N HIS A 211 -0.27 8.45 -7.36
CA HIS A 211 0.07 9.74 -7.98
C HIS A 211 -0.42 9.81 -9.42
N ALA A 212 -0.74 11.02 -9.88
CA ALA A 212 -1.00 11.28 -11.28
C ALA A 212 0.22 10.86 -12.14
N GLY A 213 -0.02 10.12 -13.23
CA GLY A 213 1.04 9.56 -14.08
C GLY A 213 1.91 8.50 -13.38
N GLY A 214 1.55 8.07 -12.15
CA GLY A 214 2.24 7.01 -11.41
C GLY A 214 1.93 5.60 -11.91
N LEU A 215 2.47 4.59 -11.23
CA LEU A 215 2.31 3.19 -11.60
C LEU A 215 0.84 2.77 -11.71
N VAL A 216 0.04 3.07 -10.69
CA VAL A 216 -1.36 2.63 -10.61
C VAL A 216 -2.21 3.30 -11.68
N THR A 217 -2.12 4.63 -11.82
CA THR A 217 -2.87 5.39 -12.83
C THR A 217 -2.53 4.94 -14.24
N ARG A 218 -1.25 4.69 -14.55
CA ARG A 218 -0.84 4.13 -15.85
C ARG A 218 -1.37 2.72 -16.07
N ALA A 219 -1.35 1.85 -15.04
CA ALA A 219 -1.85 0.50 -15.16
C ALA A 219 -3.34 0.48 -15.53
N PHE A 220 -4.17 1.28 -14.84
CA PHE A 220 -5.60 1.41 -15.17
C PHE A 220 -5.84 2.05 -16.54
N ALA A 221 -5.06 3.08 -16.92
CA ALA A 221 -5.15 3.69 -18.23
C ALA A 221 -4.91 2.69 -19.39
N THR A 222 -4.02 1.68 -19.20
CA THR A 222 -3.80 0.63 -20.24
C THR A 222 -5.03 -0.23 -20.53
N VAL A 223 -6.03 -0.19 -19.66
CA VAL A 223 -7.29 -0.93 -19.85
C VAL A 223 -8.50 0.01 -20.08
N GLY A 224 -8.21 1.32 -20.23
CA GLY A 224 -9.22 2.34 -20.58
C GLY A 224 -10.03 2.83 -19.37
N TRP A 225 -9.49 2.71 -18.15
CA TRP A 225 -10.17 3.19 -16.94
C TRP A 225 -9.64 4.55 -16.51
N GLY A 226 -10.55 5.43 -16.09
CA GLY A 226 -10.23 6.73 -15.51
C GLY A 226 -9.98 6.69 -14.01
N TRP A 227 -9.42 7.78 -13.49
CA TRP A 227 -9.05 7.94 -12.09
C TRP A 227 -9.76 9.13 -11.46
N GLY A 228 -10.42 8.94 -10.32
CA GLY A 228 -11.15 10.00 -9.60
C GLY A 228 -10.27 11.11 -9.03
N GLY A 229 -8.97 10.84 -8.84
CA GLY A 229 -8.02 11.89 -8.47
C GLY A 229 -7.77 12.93 -9.58
N SER A 230 -8.18 12.68 -10.83
CA SER A 230 -8.13 13.66 -11.93
C SER A 230 -9.38 14.56 -12.01
N TRP A 231 -10.47 14.23 -11.29
CA TRP A 231 -11.69 15.05 -11.30
C TRP A 231 -11.42 16.44 -10.72
N VAL A 232 -12.26 17.40 -11.05
CA VAL A 232 -12.17 18.77 -10.48
C VAL A 232 -12.64 18.73 -9.02
N THR A 233 -13.87 18.24 -8.80
CA THR A 233 -14.48 18.03 -7.49
C THR A 233 -15.60 16.97 -7.64
N PRO A 234 -15.72 16.02 -6.70
CA PRO A 234 -14.78 15.74 -5.62
C PRO A 234 -13.43 15.24 -6.14
N LYS A 235 -12.41 15.14 -5.27
CA LYS A 235 -11.19 14.37 -5.51
C LYS A 235 -11.36 12.99 -4.87
N ASP A 236 -11.41 11.96 -5.68
CA ASP A 236 -11.48 10.59 -5.19
C ASP A 236 -10.23 9.82 -5.59
N TYR A 237 -9.21 9.91 -4.72
CA TYR A 237 -7.89 9.40 -5.06
C TYR A 237 -7.81 7.87 -5.06
N GLN A 238 -8.72 7.17 -4.36
CA GLN A 238 -8.81 5.70 -4.35
C GLN A 238 -9.46 5.14 -5.63
N HIS A 239 -10.39 5.91 -6.24
CA HIS A 239 -11.37 5.44 -7.21
C HIS A 239 -10.83 5.32 -8.63
N PHE A 240 -11.07 4.16 -9.24
CA PHE A 240 -10.89 3.90 -10.67
C PHE A 240 -12.15 3.31 -11.25
N SER A 241 -12.62 3.81 -12.39
CA SER A 241 -13.84 3.32 -13.04
C SER A 241 -13.72 3.23 -14.55
N SER A 242 -14.56 2.38 -15.14
CA SER A 242 -14.53 2.13 -16.59
C SER A 242 -15.05 3.29 -17.44
N ASN A 243 -15.84 4.20 -16.85
CA ASN A 243 -16.33 5.42 -17.51
C ASN A 243 -15.57 6.68 -17.10
N GLY A 244 -14.65 6.57 -16.13
CA GLY A 244 -13.86 7.68 -15.61
C GLY A 244 -14.55 8.51 -14.52
N HIS A 245 -15.76 8.09 -14.09
CA HIS A 245 -16.57 8.78 -13.07
C HIS A 245 -17.12 7.79 -12.04
#